data_c53f7e80336aecc43ecc9d5b1e25f747
#
_entry.id   c53f7e80336aecc43ecc9d5b1e25f747
#
_cell.length_a   1.000
_cell.length_b   1.000
_cell.length_c   1.000
_cell.angle_alpha   90.00
_cell.angle_beta   90.00
_cell.angle_gamma   90.00
#
_symmetry.space_group_name_H-M   'P 1'
#
loop_
_entity.id
_entity.type
_entity.pdbx_description
1 polymer ?
#
loop_
_entity_poly.entity_id
_entity_poly.type
_entity_poly.pdbx_seq_one_letter_code
_entity_poly.pdbx_strand_id
1 'polypeptide(L)'
;SFVEGGLKDLSISRKSFSWGIQVPGNNDHVIYVWLDALTNYLSALNYPDINDPLFKKFWPASVHLIGKDILRFHAVYWPAFLLAAKLPLPKKIYSHGWILSGDEKMSKSKGNILDPIEIIDQYGLDPLRYYLIKEVSFGNDGNISTERLENCINSDLANNFGNLCQRVTAFTIKNCQGKIPDKVKFEKDDLKILDKFKSNIDLIRKKIDNQDINYYINFIVNSLFDTNKYFNDQEPW
;
A
#
# COMPACT_ATOMS: atom_id res chain seq x y z
N SER A 1 -21.69 15.36 1.22
CA SER A 1 -21.09 14.25 0.46
C SER A 1 -21.82 14.00 -0.86
N PHE A 2 -21.24 13.18 -1.76
CA PHE A 2 -21.87 12.84 -3.05
C PHE A 2 -23.23 12.12 -2.89
N VAL A 3 -23.35 11.29 -1.87
CA VAL A 3 -24.58 10.54 -1.56
C VAL A 3 -25.63 11.44 -0.93
N GLU A 4 -25.25 12.29 -0.01
CA GLU A 4 -26.14 13.26 0.67
C GLU A 4 -26.70 14.33 -0.28
N GLY A 5 -25.95 14.67 -1.34
CA GLY A 5 -26.40 15.56 -2.41
C GLY A 5 -27.51 14.99 -3.31
N GLY A 6 -27.92 13.76 -3.05
CA GLY A 6 -28.91 13.00 -3.83
C GLY A 6 -28.29 12.23 -4.98
N LEU A 7 -28.59 10.93 -5.03
CA LEU A 7 -28.20 10.07 -6.15
C LEU A 7 -29.18 10.27 -7.31
N LYS A 8 -28.62 10.24 -8.53
CA LYS A 8 -29.41 10.26 -9.77
C LYS A 8 -29.35 8.89 -10.45
N ASP A 9 -30.33 8.61 -11.29
CA ASP A 9 -30.33 7.42 -12.10
C ASP A 9 -29.03 7.30 -12.92
N LEU A 10 -28.46 6.11 -12.92
CA LEU A 10 -27.29 5.79 -13.72
C LEU A 10 -27.69 5.05 -14.97
N SER A 11 -27.41 5.61 -16.14
CA SER A 11 -27.56 4.86 -17.39
C SER A 11 -26.50 3.76 -17.47
N ILE A 12 -26.98 2.51 -17.50
CA ILE A 12 -26.14 1.30 -17.56
C ILE A 12 -25.89 0.81 -19.00
N SER A 13 -26.32 1.55 -20.01
CA SER A 13 -26.12 1.23 -21.43
C SER A 13 -25.75 2.46 -22.24
N ARG A 14 -25.23 2.26 -23.44
CA ARG A 14 -24.81 3.29 -24.39
C ARG A 14 -25.31 2.97 -25.80
N LYS A 15 -25.65 4.02 -26.55
CA LYS A 15 -26.12 4.01 -27.93
C LYS A 15 -25.12 4.65 -28.92
N SER A 16 -24.14 5.38 -28.38
CA SER A 16 -23.23 6.21 -29.17
C SER A 16 -22.17 5.42 -29.96
N PHE A 17 -22.04 4.14 -29.68
CA PHE A 17 -21.13 3.22 -30.38
C PHE A 17 -21.68 1.79 -30.33
N SER A 18 -21.24 0.94 -31.27
CA SER A 18 -21.72 -0.43 -31.42
C SER A 18 -20.77 -1.50 -30.85
N TRP A 19 -19.53 -1.10 -30.54
CA TRP A 19 -18.54 -2.02 -29.95
C TRP A 19 -18.80 -2.23 -28.47
N GLY A 20 -18.89 -3.48 -28.02
CA GLY A 20 -19.09 -3.82 -26.62
C GLY A 20 -20.06 -4.98 -26.45
N ILE A 21 -20.40 -5.28 -25.18
CA ILE A 21 -21.37 -6.32 -24.83
C ILE A 21 -22.77 -5.80 -25.11
N GLN A 22 -23.50 -6.50 -25.96
CA GLN A 22 -24.87 -6.14 -26.31
C GLN A 22 -25.82 -6.28 -25.11
N VAL A 23 -26.74 -5.35 -24.97
CA VAL A 23 -27.80 -5.44 -23.95
C VAL A 23 -28.77 -6.55 -24.34
N PRO A 24 -29.03 -7.53 -23.49
CA PRO A 24 -30.00 -8.58 -23.79
C PRO A 24 -31.38 -8.01 -24.16
N GLY A 25 -31.89 -8.40 -25.32
CA GLY A 25 -33.17 -7.90 -25.85
C GLY A 25 -33.15 -6.48 -26.44
N ASN A 26 -32.00 -5.83 -26.56
CA ASN A 26 -31.87 -4.52 -27.19
C ASN A 26 -30.52 -4.37 -27.94
N ASN A 27 -30.55 -4.69 -29.23
CA ASN A 27 -29.34 -4.69 -30.06
C ASN A 27 -28.79 -3.30 -30.42
N ASP A 28 -29.56 -2.25 -30.13
CA ASP A 28 -29.11 -0.85 -30.36
C ASP A 28 -28.26 -0.30 -29.21
N HIS A 29 -28.14 -1.07 -28.13
CA HIS A 29 -27.42 -0.66 -26.95
C HIS A 29 -26.32 -1.63 -26.57
N VAL A 30 -25.19 -1.10 -26.12
CA VAL A 30 -24.11 -1.86 -25.47
C VAL A 30 -24.08 -1.54 -23.97
N ILE A 31 -23.65 -2.52 -23.18
CA ILE A 31 -23.50 -2.36 -21.73
C ILE A 31 -22.47 -1.29 -21.44
N TYR A 32 -22.76 -0.47 -20.42
CA TYR A 32 -21.83 0.56 -19.94
C TYR A 32 -20.56 -0.08 -19.36
N VAL A 33 -19.41 0.42 -19.81
CA VAL A 33 -18.10 -0.12 -19.48
C VAL A 33 -17.86 -0.35 -17.98
N TRP A 34 -18.39 0.51 -17.11
CA TRP A 34 -18.22 0.31 -15.67
C TRP A 34 -19.05 -0.82 -15.08
N LEU A 35 -20.18 -1.17 -15.68
CA LEU A 35 -20.91 -2.38 -15.28
C LEU A 35 -20.10 -3.62 -15.63
N ASP A 36 -19.54 -3.66 -16.82
CA ASP A 36 -18.66 -4.74 -17.28
C ASP A 36 -17.38 -4.83 -16.42
N ALA A 37 -16.65 -3.72 -16.29
CA ALA A 37 -15.39 -3.65 -15.55
C ALA A 37 -15.53 -4.07 -14.07
N LEU A 38 -16.60 -3.65 -13.38
CA LEU A 38 -16.83 -4.01 -11.99
C LEU A 38 -17.29 -5.47 -11.84
N THR A 39 -18.04 -5.99 -12.80
CA THR A 39 -18.46 -7.40 -12.79
C THR A 39 -17.27 -8.36 -12.89
N ASN A 40 -16.12 -7.91 -13.42
CA ASN A 40 -14.91 -8.70 -13.47
C ASN A 40 -14.45 -9.23 -12.10
N TYR A 41 -14.73 -8.52 -11.01
CA TYR A 41 -14.44 -9.01 -9.65
C TYR A 41 -15.22 -10.29 -9.30
N LEU A 42 -16.37 -10.50 -9.91
CA LEU A 42 -17.18 -11.70 -9.72
C LEU A 42 -16.85 -12.77 -10.76
N SER A 43 -16.71 -12.39 -12.04
CA SER A 43 -16.44 -13.33 -13.12
C SER A 43 -15.09 -14.03 -12.97
N ALA A 44 -14.08 -13.34 -12.44
CA ALA A 44 -12.79 -13.94 -12.07
C ALA A 44 -12.90 -15.03 -10.98
N LEU A 45 -14.02 -15.08 -10.26
CA LEU A 45 -14.32 -16.07 -9.23
C LEU A 45 -15.35 -17.11 -9.67
N ASN A 46 -15.55 -17.24 -10.99
CA ASN A 46 -16.50 -18.16 -11.62
C ASN A 46 -17.99 -17.90 -11.29
N TYR A 47 -18.34 -16.65 -10.87
CA TYR A 47 -19.75 -16.28 -10.77
C TYR A 47 -20.43 -16.44 -12.15
N PRO A 48 -21.67 -16.99 -12.26
CA PRO A 48 -22.68 -17.07 -11.20
C PRO A 48 -22.66 -18.35 -10.34
N ASP A 49 -21.68 -19.23 -10.45
CA ASP A 49 -21.59 -20.37 -9.55
C ASP A 49 -21.12 -19.93 -8.14
N ILE A 50 -22.09 -19.62 -7.27
CA ILE A 50 -21.83 -19.25 -5.87
C ILE A 50 -21.26 -20.42 -5.04
N ASN A 51 -21.27 -21.63 -5.56
CA ASN A 51 -20.72 -22.82 -4.91
C ASN A 51 -19.25 -23.07 -5.29
N ASP A 52 -18.75 -22.38 -6.29
CA ASP A 52 -17.34 -22.47 -6.70
C ASP A 52 -16.40 -22.21 -5.52
N PRO A 53 -15.35 -23.01 -5.34
CA PRO A 53 -14.36 -22.84 -4.28
C PRO A 53 -13.68 -21.47 -4.27
N LEU A 54 -13.41 -20.87 -5.44
CA LEU A 54 -12.82 -19.53 -5.54
C LEU A 54 -13.79 -18.47 -5.04
N PHE A 55 -15.07 -18.57 -5.45
CA PHE A 55 -16.10 -17.65 -5.00
C PHE A 55 -16.24 -17.70 -3.47
N LYS A 56 -16.42 -18.89 -2.90
CA LYS A 56 -16.55 -19.07 -1.44
C LYS A 56 -15.32 -18.58 -0.66
N LYS A 57 -14.13 -18.70 -1.24
CA LYS A 57 -12.89 -18.31 -0.59
C LYS A 57 -12.65 -16.80 -0.64
N PHE A 58 -12.94 -16.14 -1.76
CA PHE A 58 -12.52 -14.76 -2.02
C PHE A 58 -13.66 -13.75 -2.03
N TRP A 59 -14.94 -14.20 -2.07
CA TRP A 59 -16.08 -13.29 -1.97
C TRP A 59 -16.85 -13.48 -0.66
N PRO A 60 -17.22 -12.40 0.06
CA PRO A 60 -16.95 -11.01 -0.26
C PRO A 60 -15.47 -10.62 -0.11
N ALA A 61 -15.00 -9.76 -1.00
CA ALA A 61 -13.64 -9.28 -0.98
C ALA A 61 -13.30 -8.62 0.37
N SER A 62 -12.14 -8.93 0.95
CA SER A 62 -11.67 -8.30 2.18
C SER A 62 -11.36 -6.82 1.97
N VAL A 63 -10.77 -6.48 0.83
CA VAL A 63 -10.41 -5.12 0.45
C VAL A 63 -10.47 -4.97 -1.06
N HIS A 64 -11.07 -3.87 -1.54
CA HIS A 64 -10.79 -3.31 -2.86
C HIS A 64 -9.76 -2.19 -2.71
N LEU A 65 -8.58 -2.39 -3.29
CA LEU A 65 -7.51 -1.38 -3.32
C LEU A 65 -7.53 -0.70 -4.69
N ILE A 66 -7.80 0.59 -4.72
CA ILE A 66 -8.10 1.34 -5.95
C ILE A 66 -7.46 2.71 -5.99
N GLY A 67 -7.32 3.31 -7.17
CA GLY A 67 -6.98 4.71 -7.33
C GLY A 67 -8.15 5.65 -7.00
N LYS A 68 -7.86 6.85 -6.53
CA LYS A 68 -8.88 7.83 -6.13
C LYS A 68 -9.79 8.29 -7.28
N ASP A 69 -9.34 8.20 -8.52
CA ASP A 69 -10.07 8.57 -9.73
C ASP A 69 -11.27 7.66 -9.99
N ILE A 70 -11.21 6.41 -9.53
CA ILE A 70 -12.29 5.43 -9.69
C ILE A 70 -13.07 5.18 -8.39
N LEU A 71 -12.84 5.98 -7.35
CA LEU A 71 -13.48 5.81 -6.04
C LEU A 71 -15.01 5.80 -6.12
N ARG A 72 -15.61 6.70 -6.91
CA ARG A 72 -17.07 6.78 -7.05
C ARG A 72 -17.67 5.49 -7.59
N PHE A 73 -17.00 4.86 -8.54
CA PHE A 73 -17.46 3.61 -9.14
C PHE A 73 -17.43 2.46 -8.13
N HIS A 74 -16.43 2.40 -7.28
CA HIS A 74 -16.27 1.32 -6.31
C HIS A 74 -17.02 1.56 -4.99
N ALA A 75 -17.18 2.82 -4.57
CA ALA A 75 -17.81 3.15 -3.29
C ALA A 75 -19.30 3.48 -3.39
N VAL A 76 -19.82 3.74 -4.59
CA VAL A 76 -21.24 4.06 -4.81
C VAL A 76 -21.89 3.09 -5.79
N TYR A 77 -21.40 3.03 -7.04
CA TYR A 77 -22.07 2.24 -8.07
C TYR A 77 -21.91 0.75 -7.87
N TRP A 78 -20.72 0.28 -7.52
CA TRP A 78 -20.47 -1.13 -7.26
C TRP A 78 -21.33 -1.70 -6.11
N PRO A 79 -21.40 -1.06 -4.93
CA PRO A 79 -22.37 -1.46 -3.91
C PRO A 79 -23.82 -1.48 -4.40
N ALA A 80 -24.24 -0.51 -5.20
CA ALA A 80 -25.61 -0.50 -5.74
C ALA A 80 -25.86 -1.70 -6.67
N PHE A 81 -24.91 -2.06 -7.55
CA PHE A 81 -25.03 -3.23 -8.42
C PHE A 81 -25.08 -4.54 -7.63
N LEU A 82 -24.23 -4.67 -6.61
CA LEU A 82 -24.22 -5.85 -5.74
C LEU A 82 -25.53 -6.00 -4.96
N LEU A 83 -26.05 -4.91 -4.41
CA LEU A 83 -27.35 -4.92 -3.72
C LEU A 83 -28.50 -5.31 -4.65
N ALA A 84 -28.51 -4.76 -5.88
CA ALA A 84 -29.48 -5.14 -6.90
C ALA A 84 -29.40 -6.63 -7.27
N ALA A 85 -28.18 -7.18 -7.31
CA ALA A 85 -27.92 -8.60 -7.56
C ALA A 85 -28.08 -9.49 -6.31
N LYS A 86 -28.43 -8.92 -5.15
CA LYS A 86 -28.54 -9.60 -3.84
C LYS A 86 -27.25 -10.31 -3.42
N LEU A 87 -26.12 -9.71 -3.76
CA LEU A 87 -24.78 -10.21 -3.39
C LEU A 87 -24.22 -9.44 -2.18
N PRO A 88 -23.38 -10.09 -1.35
CA PRO A 88 -22.73 -9.43 -0.24
C PRO A 88 -21.73 -8.37 -0.73
N LEU A 89 -21.60 -7.28 0.04
CA LEU A 89 -20.68 -6.17 -0.26
C LEU A 89 -19.24 -6.51 0.13
N PRO A 90 -18.23 -5.93 -0.55
CA PRO A 90 -16.85 -5.96 -0.08
C PRO A 90 -16.74 -5.35 1.32
N LYS A 91 -15.83 -5.89 2.14
CA LYS A 91 -15.70 -5.46 3.55
C LYS A 91 -15.11 -4.07 3.68
N LYS A 92 -14.16 -3.71 2.79
CA LYS A 92 -13.47 -2.42 2.82
C LYS A 92 -13.10 -1.97 1.40
N ILE A 93 -13.06 -0.66 1.21
CA ILE A 93 -12.54 -0.02 0.00
C ILE A 93 -11.47 0.97 0.45
N TYR A 94 -10.25 0.80 -0.05
CA TYR A 94 -9.14 1.70 0.18
C TYR A 94 -8.74 2.39 -1.12
N SER A 95 -8.66 3.71 -1.06
CA SER A 95 -8.32 4.55 -2.21
C SER A 95 -6.98 5.22 -1.98
N HIS A 96 -6.01 4.95 -2.87
CA HIS A 96 -4.73 5.64 -2.88
C HIS A 96 -4.77 6.87 -3.80
N GLY A 97 -3.88 7.84 -3.52
CA GLY A 97 -3.69 9.03 -4.34
C GLY A 97 -2.89 8.76 -5.62
N TRP A 98 -2.62 9.81 -6.37
CA TRP A 98 -1.77 9.73 -7.55
C TRP A 98 -0.28 9.81 -7.17
N ILE A 99 0.54 9.18 -7.99
CA ILE A 99 1.98 9.40 -7.99
C ILE A 99 2.27 10.51 -8.98
N LEU A 100 2.87 11.59 -8.48
CA LEU A 100 3.20 12.80 -9.23
C LEU A 100 4.71 12.87 -9.47
N SER A 101 5.11 13.56 -10.52
CA SER A 101 6.49 13.92 -10.78
C SER A 101 6.58 15.44 -10.98
N GLY A 102 7.33 16.14 -10.11
CA GLY A 102 7.40 17.60 -10.14
C GLY A 102 6.06 18.29 -9.89
N ASP A 103 5.26 17.76 -8.93
CA ASP A 103 3.90 18.23 -8.59
C ASP A 103 2.86 18.09 -9.73
N GLU A 104 3.23 17.43 -10.82
CA GLU A 104 2.34 17.18 -11.94
C GLU A 104 2.04 15.69 -12.11
N LYS A 105 0.83 15.41 -12.64
CA LYS A 105 0.47 14.04 -13.03
C LYS A 105 1.41 13.58 -14.15
N MET A 106 1.98 12.38 -13.99
CA MET A 106 2.82 11.77 -15.01
C MET A 106 2.03 11.56 -16.32
N SER A 107 2.62 11.96 -17.44
CA SER A 107 2.07 11.68 -18.76
C SER A 107 3.17 11.48 -19.80
N LYS A 108 2.91 10.59 -20.77
CA LYS A 108 3.84 10.32 -21.88
C LYS A 108 4.13 11.58 -22.71
N SER A 109 3.12 12.43 -22.90
CA SER A 109 3.25 13.66 -23.68
C SER A 109 4.13 14.71 -23.00
N LYS A 110 4.28 14.67 -21.68
CA LYS A 110 5.13 15.60 -20.92
C LYS A 110 6.54 15.07 -20.68
N GLY A 111 6.81 13.79 -20.98
CA GLY A 111 8.12 13.19 -20.78
C GLY A 111 8.54 13.08 -19.29
N ASN A 112 7.59 13.19 -18.37
CA ASN A 112 7.84 13.18 -16.92
C ASN A 112 7.49 11.84 -16.26
N ILE A 113 7.43 10.76 -17.05
CA ILE A 113 7.19 9.42 -16.54
C ILE A 113 8.48 8.88 -15.93
N LEU A 114 8.39 8.40 -14.70
CA LEU A 114 9.42 7.57 -14.09
C LEU A 114 9.05 6.11 -14.35
N ASP A 115 9.83 5.44 -15.20
CA ASP A 115 9.61 4.02 -15.48
C ASP A 115 10.06 3.19 -14.27
N PRO A 116 9.16 2.43 -13.62
CA PRO A 116 9.52 1.64 -12.46
C PRO A 116 10.53 0.53 -12.79
N ILE A 117 10.59 0.04 -14.03
CA ILE A 117 11.54 -0.99 -14.44
C ILE A 117 12.96 -0.40 -14.52
N GLU A 118 13.13 0.78 -15.12
CA GLU A 118 14.42 1.46 -15.15
C GLU A 118 14.93 1.78 -13.74
N ILE A 119 14.04 2.19 -12.84
CA ILE A 119 14.39 2.44 -11.44
C ILE A 119 14.79 1.14 -10.72
N ILE A 120 14.09 0.03 -10.97
CA ILE A 120 14.41 -1.28 -10.40
C ILE A 120 15.77 -1.76 -10.90
N ASP A 121 16.07 -1.60 -12.18
CA ASP A 121 17.36 -1.99 -12.77
C ASP A 121 18.53 -1.19 -12.19
N GLN A 122 18.31 0.09 -11.86
CA GLN A 122 19.34 0.96 -11.32
C GLN A 122 19.52 0.82 -9.79
N TYR A 123 18.43 0.76 -9.03
CA TYR A 123 18.46 0.84 -7.56
C TYR A 123 18.03 -0.45 -6.86
N GLY A 124 17.40 -1.37 -7.57
CA GLY A 124 16.80 -2.58 -7.03
C GLY A 124 15.32 -2.44 -6.65
N LEU A 125 14.63 -3.57 -6.56
CA LEU A 125 13.20 -3.63 -6.27
C LEU A 125 12.86 -3.17 -4.84
N ASP A 126 13.59 -3.64 -3.85
CA ASP A 126 13.27 -3.37 -2.44
C ASP A 126 13.46 -1.90 -2.06
N PRO A 127 14.51 -1.17 -2.50
CA PRO A 127 14.61 0.27 -2.30
C PRO A 127 13.45 1.06 -2.90
N LEU A 128 12.99 0.72 -4.11
CA LEU A 128 11.84 1.36 -4.72
C LEU A 128 10.55 1.12 -3.91
N ARG A 129 10.29 -0.13 -3.51
CA ARG A 129 9.13 -0.47 -2.67
C ARG A 129 9.15 0.25 -1.34
N TYR A 130 10.31 0.28 -0.68
CA TYR A 130 10.50 0.99 0.57
C TYR A 130 10.18 2.48 0.41
N TYR A 131 10.75 3.13 -0.60
CA TYR A 131 10.56 4.54 -0.89
C TYR A 131 9.08 4.89 -1.12
N LEU A 132 8.39 4.13 -1.99
CA LEU A 132 6.99 4.37 -2.30
C LEU A 132 6.08 4.25 -1.05
N ILE A 133 6.36 3.30 -0.17
CA ILE A 133 5.57 3.11 1.05
C ILE A 133 5.90 4.19 2.09
N LYS A 134 7.16 4.61 2.17
CA LYS A 134 7.61 5.61 3.16
C LYS A 134 7.19 7.02 2.80
N GLU A 135 7.42 7.44 1.55
CA GLU A 135 7.26 8.84 1.13
C GLU A 135 5.82 9.18 0.78
N VAL A 136 5.04 8.20 0.34
CA VAL A 136 3.65 8.42 -0.09
C VAL A 136 2.70 7.95 1.00
N SER A 137 2.18 8.89 1.79
CA SER A 137 1.14 8.59 2.77
C SER A 137 -0.11 8.08 2.07
N PHE A 138 -0.65 6.94 2.52
CA PHE A 138 -1.80 6.32 1.91
C PHE A 138 -3.01 7.27 1.88
N GLY A 139 -3.68 7.33 0.73
CA GLY A 139 -4.83 8.23 0.49
C GLY A 139 -4.46 9.62 -0.02
N ASN A 140 -3.20 10.03 0.07
CA ASN A 140 -2.70 11.30 -0.46
C ASN A 140 -1.97 11.11 -1.79
N ASP A 141 -1.83 12.21 -2.55
CA ASP A 141 -0.94 12.23 -3.69
C ASP A 141 0.51 12.27 -3.21
N GLY A 142 1.37 11.53 -3.90
CA GLY A 142 2.79 11.47 -3.58
C GLY A 142 3.63 12.02 -4.72
N ASN A 143 4.52 12.96 -4.41
CA ASN A 143 5.49 13.47 -5.38
C ASN A 143 6.78 12.67 -5.27
N ILE A 144 7.15 11.98 -6.35
CA ILE A 144 8.36 11.16 -6.39
C ILE A 144 9.42 11.77 -7.31
N SER A 145 10.69 11.58 -6.93
CA SER A 145 11.84 11.93 -7.76
C SER A 145 13.01 10.99 -7.46
N THR A 146 13.93 10.89 -8.41
CA THR A 146 15.17 10.11 -8.25
C THR A 146 16.00 10.62 -7.08
N GLU A 147 16.11 11.93 -6.93
CA GLU A 147 16.85 12.56 -5.81
C GLU A 147 16.26 12.16 -4.45
N ARG A 148 14.92 12.19 -4.30
CA ARG A 148 14.25 11.75 -3.06
C ARG A 148 14.46 10.27 -2.79
N LEU A 149 14.43 9.44 -3.85
CA LEU A 149 14.72 8.00 -3.76
C LEU A 149 16.15 7.78 -3.24
N GLU A 150 17.15 8.43 -3.85
CA GLU A 150 18.56 8.32 -3.44
C GLU A 150 18.77 8.79 -2.00
N ASN A 151 18.17 9.91 -1.61
CA ASN A 151 18.22 10.41 -0.24
C ASN A 151 17.60 9.41 0.74
N CYS A 152 16.47 8.81 0.40
CA CYS A 152 15.80 7.81 1.22
C CYS A 152 16.66 6.54 1.38
N ILE A 153 17.27 6.05 0.30
CA ILE A 153 18.18 4.90 0.33
C ILE A 153 19.38 5.20 1.22
N ASN A 154 20.02 6.35 1.02
CA ASN A 154 21.23 6.70 1.74
C ASN A 154 20.96 6.96 3.21
N SER A 155 19.94 7.74 3.56
CA SER A 155 19.65 8.09 4.96
C SER A 155 19.13 6.92 5.76
N ASP A 156 18.15 6.21 5.25
CA ASP A 156 17.41 5.23 6.05
C ASP A 156 17.98 3.82 5.94
N LEU A 157 18.25 3.38 4.70
CA LEU A 157 18.70 2.02 4.48
C LEU A 157 20.21 1.89 4.70
N ALA A 158 21.02 2.76 4.15
CA ALA A 158 22.48 2.67 4.29
C ALA A 158 22.96 3.22 5.65
N ASN A 159 22.73 4.51 5.93
CA ASN A 159 23.31 5.19 7.09
C ASN A 159 22.60 4.93 8.41
N ASN A 160 21.33 4.53 8.38
CA ASN A 160 20.61 4.16 9.59
C ASN A 160 20.62 2.63 9.81
N PHE A 161 19.87 1.87 9.01
CA PHE A 161 19.74 0.42 9.19
C PHE A 161 21.04 -0.33 8.90
N GLY A 162 21.65 -0.11 7.74
CA GLY A 162 22.88 -0.80 7.32
C GLY A 162 24.05 -0.51 8.26
N ASN A 163 24.23 0.76 8.65
CA ASN A 163 25.28 1.13 9.59
C ASN A 163 25.07 0.49 10.97
N LEU A 164 23.85 0.47 11.49
CA LEU A 164 23.54 -0.21 12.75
C LEU A 164 23.89 -1.69 12.69
N CYS A 165 23.44 -2.39 11.64
CA CYS A 165 23.76 -3.80 11.43
C CYS A 165 25.27 -4.04 11.36
N GLN A 166 25.99 -3.24 10.57
CA GLN A 166 27.43 -3.35 10.43
C GLN A 166 28.15 -3.17 11.77
N ARG A 167 27.79 -2.13 12.52
CA ARG A 167 28.43 -1.79 13.81
C ARG A 167 28.20 -2.88 14.84
N VAL A 168 26.95 -3.34 14.99
CA VAL A 168 26.62 -4.39 15.96
C VAL A 168 27.30 -5.70 15.61
N THR A 169 27.26 -6.12 14.34
CA THR A 169 27.88 -7.37 13.90
C THR A 169 29.41 -7.31 13.99
N ALA A 170 30.03 -6.22 13.54
CA ALA A 170 31.49 -6.05 13.65
C ALA A 170 31.96 -6.04 15.11
N PHE A 171 31.23 -5.36 15.99
CA PHE A 171 31.50 -5.37 17.43
C PHE A 171 31.40 -6.80 17.99
N THR A 172 30.33 -7.52 17.70
CA THR A 172 30.09 -8.89 18.17
C THR A 172 31.19 -9.84 17.70
N ILE A 173 31.61 -9.73 16.44
CA ILE A 173 32.70 -10.55 15.89
C ILE A 173 34.00 -10.24 16.64
N LYS A 174 34.34 -8.95 16.80
CA LYS A 174 35.62 -8.53 17.37
C LYS A 174 35.72 -8.82 18.87
N ASN A 175 34.65 -8.55 19.63
CA ASN A 175 34.71 -8.51 21.11
C ASN A 175 34.03 -9.73 21.77
N CYS A 176 33.14 -10.43 21.04
CA CYS A 176 32.36 -11.56 21.57
C CYS A 176 32.63 -12.88 20.79
N GLN A 177 33.75 -12.96 20.05
CA GLN A 177 34.11 -14.16 19.25
C GLN A 177 33.01 -14.58 18.25
N GLY A 178 32.25 -13.62 17.73
CA GLY A 178 31.14 -13.86 16.79
C GLY A 178 29.90 -14.51 17.43
N LYS A 179 29.81 -14.60 18.74
CA LYS A 179 28.66 -15.18 19.45
C LYS A 179 27.88 -14.08 20.19
N ILE A 180 26.56 -14.20 20.15
CA ILE A 180 25.72 -13.37 21.02
C ILE A 180 25.99 -13.79 22.46
N PRO A 181 26.34 -12.83 23.36
CA PRO A 181 26.58 -13.15 24.77
C PRO A 181 25.36 -13.84 25.42
N ASP A 182 25.65 -14.72 26.37
CA ASP A 182 24.60 -15.33 27.18
C ASP A 182 23.81 -14.26 27.95
N LYS A 183 22.65 -14.67 28.44
CA LYS A 183 21.67 -13.78 29.09
C LYS A 183 22.35 -12.91 30.17
N VAL A 184 22.31 -11.61 29.95
CA VAL A 184 22.74 -10.59 30.90
C VAL A 184 21.51 -9.96 31.60
N LYS A 185 21.75 -9.32 32.71
CA LYS A 185 20.75 -8.51 33.38
C LYS A 185 20.59 -7.20 32.59
N PHE A 186 19.36 -6.95 32.12
CA PHE A 186 19.06 -5.68 31.46
C PHE A 186 19.02 -4.54 32.47
N GLU A 187 19.65 -3.44 32.10
CA GLU A 187 19.59 -2.19 32.83
C GLU A 187 18.43 -1.30 32.38
N LYS A 188 18.27 -0.15 33.03
CA LYS A 188 17.13 0.75 32.78
C LYS A 188 17.06 1.24 31.35
N ASP A 189 18.19 1.55 30.74
CA ASP A 189 18.25 2.06 29.37
C ASP A 189 18.00 0.96 28.32
N ASP A 190 18.44 -0.27 28.59
CA ASP A 190 18.12 -1.46 27.80
C ASP A 190 16.61 -1.67 27.74
N LEU A 191 15.98 -1.67 28.94
CA LEU A 191 14.54 -1.88 29.07
C LEU A 191 13.75 -0.79 28.36
N LYS A 192 14.20 0.46 28.40
CA LYS A 192 13.55 1.58 27.74
C LYS A 192 13.40 1.37 26.23
N ILE A 193 14.45 0.88 25.57
CA ILE A 193 14.40 0.57 24.12
C ILE A 193 13.48 -0.62 23.85
N LEU A 194 13.64 -1.71 24.61
CA LEU A 194 12.81 -2.90 24.46
C LEU A 194 11.33 -2.61 24.68
N ASP A 195 10.99 -1.83 25.70
CA ASP A 195 9.61 -1.46 26.03
C ASP A 195 8.99 -0.54 24.99
N LYS A 196 9.79 0.32 24.34
CA LYS A 196 9.32 1.13 23.21
C LYS A 196 8.75 0.25 22.10
N PHE A 197 9.43 -0.84 21.75
CA PHE A 197 8.92 -1.76 20.73
C PHE A 197 7.73 -2.55 21.22
N LYS A 198 7.81 -3.14 22.42
CA LYS A 198 6.76 -4.00 22.98
C LYS A 198 5.43 -3.27 23.17
N SER A 199 5.48 -2.06 23.73
CA SER A 199 4.27 -1.27 24.02
C SER A 199 3.56 -0.75 22.76
N ASN A 200 4.23 -0.74 21.61
CA ASN A 200 3.65 -0.25 20.36
C ASN A 200 3.19 -1.36 19.39
N ILE A 201 3.40 -2.64 19.71
CA ILE A 201 3.07 -3.75 18.79
C ILE A 201 1.59 -3.73 18.39
N ASP A 202 0.67 -3.56 19.32
CA ASP A 202 -0.76 -3.59 19.04
C ASP A 202 -1.21 -2.34 18.25
N LEU A 203 -0.61 -1.19 18.56
CA LEU A 203 -0.85 0.03 17.80
C LEU A 203 -0.37 -0.13 16.36
N ILE A 204 0.83 -0.69 16.15
CA ILE A 204 1.40 -0.94 14.81
C ILE A 204 0.49 -1.89 14.02
N ARG A 205 0.03 -2.99 14.61
CA ARG A 205 -0.90 -3.92 13.96
C ARG A 205 -2.17 -3.21 13.52
N LYS A 206 -2.79 -2.44 14.43
CA LYS A 206 -3.98 -1.65 14.11
C LYS A 206 -3.75 -0.65 12.98
N LYS A 207 -2.58 -0.03 12.93
CA LYS A 207 -2.20 0.90 11.85
C LYS A 207 -2.07 0.19 10.51
N ILE A 208 -1.44 -0.98 10.47
CA ILE A 208 -1.34 -1.81 9.26
C ILE A 208 -2.73 -2.26 8.79
N ASP A 209 -3.60 -2.71 9.70
CA ASP A 209 -4.97 -3.13 9.38
C ASP A 209 -5.81 -1.99 8.81
N ASN A 210 -5.48 -0.75 9.16
CA ASN A 210 -6.09 0.47 8.63
C ASN A 210 -5.34 1.05 7.41
N GLN A 211 -4.37 0.33 6.85
CA GLN A 211 -3.55 0.73 5.70
C GLN A 211 -2.66 1.97 5.97
N ASP A 212 -2.43 2.33 7.22
CA ASP A 212 -1.46 3.37 7.61
C ASP A 212 -0.04 2.77 7.69
N ILE A 213 0.42 2.23 6.56
CA ILE A 213 1.72 1.55 6.47
C ILE A 213 2.86 2.55 6.63
N ASN A 214 2.64 3.79 6.19
CA ASN A 214 3.61 4.88 6.37
C ASN A 214 3.93 5.09 7.86
N TYR A 215 2.92 5.06 8.76
CA TYR A 215 3.15 5.11 10.20
C TYR A 215 4.06 3.97 10.67
N TYR A 216 3.79 2.74 10.22
CA TYR A 216 4.60 1.58 10.58
C TYR A 216 6.07 1.75 10.16
N ILE A 217 6.31 2.11 8.92
CA ILE A 217 7.67 2.33 8.40
C ILE A 217 8.39 3.44 9.17
N ASN A 218 7.73 4.58 9.38
CA ASN A 218 8.31 5.69 10.14
C ASN A 218 8.61 5.31 11.59
N PHE A 219 7.75 4.52 12.22
CA PHE A 219 8.02 3.99 13.57
C PHE A 219 9.29 3.14 13.60
N ILE A 220 9.48 2.24 12.63
CA ILE A 220 10.69 1.40 12.54
C ILE A 220 11.93 2.26 12.31
N VAL A 221 11.90 3.17 11.33
CA VAL A 221 13.04 4.04 11.00
C VAL A 221 13.46 4.89 12.21
N ASN A 222 12.51 5.54 12.88
CA ASN A 222 12.77 6.32 14.09
C ASN A 222 13.33 5.46 15.23
N SER A 223 12.84 4.22 15.36
CA SER A 223 13.34 3.29 16.36
C SER A 223 14.76 2.83 16.08
N LEU A 224 15.15 2.71 14.81
CA LEU A 224 16.54 2.42 14.42
C LEU A 224 17.47 3.61 14.72
N PHE A 225 17.02 4.85 14.52
CA PHE A 225 17.78 6.04 14.94
C PHE A 225 18.00 6.04 16.46
N ASP A 226 16.97 5.76 17.25
CA ASP A 226 17.12 5.68 18.71
C ASP A 226 18.05 4.53 19.13
N THR A 227 18.00 3.40 18.43
CA THR A 227 18.91 2.27 18.69
C THR A 227 20.37 2.59 18.32
N ASN A 228 20.58 3.31 17.21
CA ASN A 228 21.92 3.81 16.85
C ASN A 228 22.45 4.75 17.92
N LYS A 229 21.61 5.68 18.42
CA LYS A 229 21.98 6.57 19.51
C LYS A 229 22.29 5.79 20.79
N TYR A 230 21.44 4.86 21.18
CA TYR A 230 21.68 4.00 22.33
C TYR A 230 23.00 3.24 22.24
N PHE A 231 23.31 2.65 21.07
CA PHE A 231 24.59 1.95 20.86
C PHE A 231 25.80 2.88 21.01
N ASN A 232 25.68 4.16 20.60
CA ASN A 232 26.70 5.17 20.83
C ASN A 232 26.83 5.52 22.31
N ASP A 233 25.71 5.77 22.99
CA ASP A 233 25.68 6.25 24.39
C ASP A 233 26.19 5.17 25.36
N GLN A 234 26.08 3.89 25.00
CA GLN A 234 26.59 2.77 25.81
C GLN A 234 28.08 2.48 25.62
N GLU A 235 28.73 3.05 24.60
CA GLU A 235 30.20 2.93 24.33
C GLU A 235 30.73 1.50 24.57
N PRO A 236 30.16 0.43 23.94
CA PRO A 236 30.50 -0.96 24.29
C PRO A 236 31.91 -1.39 23.88
N TRP A 237 32.66 -0.52 23.19
CA TRP A 237 34.04 -0.77 22.76
C TRP A 237 35.04 -0.47 23.92
#